data_76f7afb72ad353ca0fbf6c7ada253be1
#
_entry.id   76f7afb72ad353ca0fbf6c7ada253be1
#
_cell.length_a   1.000
_cell.length_b   1.000
_cell.length_c   1.000
_cell.angle_alpha   90.00
_cell.angle_beta   90.00
_cell.angle_gamma   90.00
#
_symmetry.space_group_name_H-M   'P 1'
#
loop_
_entity.id
_entity.type
_entity.pdbx_description
1 polymer ?
#
loop_
_entity_poly.entity_id
_entity_poly.type
_entity_poly.pdbx_seq_one_letter_code
_entity_poly.pdbx_strand_id
1 'polypeptide(L)'
;AWDAVHGLSESFQYYLLKASNEIAKEKGHCENFGRTKYADGILPIDTYKKDVDEICSEELQHDWESLRASILEHGLRHSTLSAQMPSESSSVVCNATNGIEPPRDYLSVKKSKKGPLKQIVPSYGTLKNNYTLLWEQPNNTGYINIVAVMQKFFDQAISGNWSYNPINYEGSEVPTSVMANDFLTTYKYGWKTSYYQNTHDQKTDEVEPAHPMGWHDNVEDVGIQGKTRLDNLLEELDNSNEEECESCAI
;
A
#
# COMPACT_ATOMS: atom_id res chain seq x y z
N ALA A 1 -3.14 7.52 -14.39
CA ALA A 1 -2.91 6.71 -13.18
C ALA A 1 -3.50 7.40 -11.95
N TRP A 2 -3.23 8.70 -11.75
CA TRP A 2 -3.70 9.49 -10.61
C TRP A 2 -5.23 9.48 -10.49
N ASP A 3 -5.95 9.67 -11.60
CA ASP A 3 -7.41 9.71 -11.68
C ASP A 3 -8.04 8.39 -11.20
N ALA A 4 -7.47 7.26 -11.62
CA ALA A 4 -7.95 5.95 -11.19
C ALA A 4 -7.74 5.74 -9.68
N VAL A 5 -6.58 6.17 -9.14
CA VAL A 5 -6.30 6.09 -7.70
C VAL A 5 -7.21 7.03 -6.92
N HIS A 6 -7.46 8.24 -7.42
CA HIS A 6 -8.39 9.19 -6.84
C HIS A 6 -9.80 8.60 -6.72
N GLY A 7 -10.38 8.15 -7.84
CA GLY A 7 -11.75 7.59 -7.84
C GLY A 7 -11.90 6.32 -6.99
N LEU A 8 -10.85 5.44 -6.99
CA LEU A 8 -10.84 4.25 -6.14
C LEU A 8 -10.81 4.63 -4.65
N SER A 9 -9.92 5.54 -4.26
CA SER A 9 -9.77 5.95 -2.86
C SER A 9 -10.97 6.74 -2.35
N GLU A 10 -11.55 7.59 -3.20
CA GLU A 10 -12.79 8.29 -2.92
C GLU A 10 -13.92 7.30 -2.66
N SER A 11 -14.16 6.38 -3.59
CA SER A 11 -15.22 5.38 -3.46
C SER A 11 -15.05 4.52 -2.21
N PHE A 12 -13.81 4.09 -1.94
CA PHE A 12 -13.50 3.29 -0.75
C PHE A 12 -13.90 4.02 0.53
N GLN A 13 -13.46 5.26 0.71
CA GLN A 13 -13.78 6.02 1.92
C GLN A 13 -15.26 6.40 2.01
N TYR A 14 -15.86 6.81 0.89
CA TYR A 14 -17.29 7.14 0.83
C TYR A 14 -18.16 5.97 1.29
N TYR A 15 -17.92 4.77 0.76
CA TYR A 15 -18.72 3.60 1.12
C TYR A 15 -18.44 3.09 2.53
N LEU A 16 -17.22 3.24 3.06
CA LEU A 16 -16.93 2.96 4.46
C LEU A 16 -17.74 3.87 5.40
N LEU A 17 -17.73 5.18 5.14
CA LEU A 17 -18.51 6.14 5.92
C LEU A 17 -20.00 5.89 5.80
N LYS A 18 -20.49 5.64 4.60
CA LYS A 18 -21.89 5.32 4.34
C LYS A 18 -22.34 4.07 5.09
N ALA A 19 -21.59 2.99 5.02
CA ALA A 19 -21.88 1.75 5.73
C ALA A 19 -21.88 1.96 7.26
N SER A 20 -20.91 2.71 7.78
CA SER A 20 -20.85 3.06 9.21
C SER A 20 -22.04 3.91 9.67
N ASN A 21 -22.50 4.82 8.81
CA ASN A 21 -23.68 5.63 9.06
C ASN A 21 -24.97 4.79 9.04
N GLU A 22 -25.13 3.88 8.07
CA GLU A 22 -26.30 2.97 8.04
C GLU A 22 -26.35 2.08 9.30
N ILE A 23 -25.21 1.54 9.75
CA ILE A 23 -25.16 0.80 11.02
C ILE A 23 -25.52 1.70 12.20
N ALA A 24 -25.11 2.97 12.19
CA ALA A 24 -25.46 3.91 13.25
C ALA A 24 -26.96 4.22 13.31
N LYS A 25 -27.66 4.28 12.16
CA LYS A 25 -29.13 4.41 12.10
C LYS A 25 -29.85 3.27 12.81
N GLU A 26 -29.31 2.04 12.68
CA GLU A 26 -29.90 0.85 13.28
C GLU A 26 -29.52 0.66 14.77
N LYS A 27 -28.26 0.92 15.12
CA LYS A 27 -27.66 0.53 16.41
C LYS A 27 -27.18 1.71 17.26
N GLY A 28 -27.39 2.94 16.81
CA GLY A 28 -26.83 4.14 17.40
C GLY A 28 -25.37 4.35 17.02
N HIS A 29 -24.89 5.57 17.14
CA HIS A 29 -23.51 5.94 16.89
C HIS A 29 -22.56 5.36 17.98
N CYS A 30 -21.24 5.40 17.71
CA CYS A 30 -20.26 4.99 18.72
C CYS A 30 -20.21 6.01 19.89
N GLU A 31 -19.81 5.52 21.07
CA GLU A 31 -19.73 6.32 22.29
C GLU A 31 -18.90 7.61 22.13
N ASN A 32 -17.78 7.51 21.42
CA ASN A 32 -16.87 8.62 21.19
C ASN A 32 -17.19 9.47 19.95
N PHE A 33 -18.34 9.28 19.29
CA PHE A 33 -18.69 10.03 18.08
C PHE A 33 -18.56 11.53 18.26
N GLY A 34 -19.12 12.08 19.35
CA GLY A 34 -19.08 13.51 19.68
C GLY A 34 -17.67 14.09 19.91
N ARG A 35 -16.62 13.25 19.92
CA ARG A 35 -15.22 13.68 20.04
C ARG A 35 -14.48 13.61 18.70
N THR A 36 -15.16 13.21 17.64
CA THR A 36 -14.61 13.09 16.28
C THR A 36 -14.93 14.34 15.47
N LYS A 37 -14.14 14.63 14.46
CA LYS A 37 -14.43 15.69 13.49
C LYS A 37 -15.73 15.43 12.71
N TYR A 38 -16.14 14.18 12.61
CA TYR A 38 -17.40 13.79 11.95
C TYR A 38 -18.64 14.36 12.66
N ALA A 39 -18.58 14.55 13.99
CA ALA A 39 -19.65 15.17 14.75
C ALA A 39 -19.87 16.66 14.38
N ASP A 40 -18.81 17.30 13.89
CA ASP A 40 -18.85 18.68 13.37
C ASP A 40 -19.09 18.72 11.86
N GLY A 41 -19.39 17.58 11.22
CA GLY A 41 -19.59 17.44 9.79
C GLY A 41 -18.31 17.58 8.96
N ILE A 42 -17.13 17.46 9.58
CA ILE A 42 -15.85 17.57 8.89
C ILE A 42 -15.41 16.19 8.41
N LEU A 43 -15.31 16.03 7.09
CA LEU A 43 -14.92 14.81 6.40
C LEU A 43 -13.46 14.88 5.92
N PRO A 44 -12.81 13.76 5.57
CA PRO A 44 -11.44 13.77 5.04
C PRO A 44 -11.26 14.71 3.84
N ILE A 45 -12.24 14.79 2.96
CA ILE A 45 -12.26 15.68 1.78
C ILE A 45 -12.19 17.17 2.10
N ASP A 46 -12.47 17.57 3.36
CA ASP A 46 -12.43 18.96 3.79
C ASP A 46 -11.05 19.37 4.33
N THR A 47 -10.26 18.40 4.79
CA THR A 47 -9.04 18.66 5.60
C THR A 47 -7.75 18.14 4.98
N TYR A 48 -7.77 17.62 3.77
CA TYR A 48 -6.57 17.23 3.06
C TYR A 48 -5.71 18.45 2.66
N LYS A 49 -4.44 18.23 2.41
CA LYS A 49 -3.50 19.26 1.97
C LYS A 49 -3.81 19.64 0.52
N LYS A 50 -4.25 20.88 0.28
CA LYS A 50 -4.73 21.31 -1.05
C LYS A 50 -3.64 21.35 -2.13
N ASP A 51 -2.36 21.43 -1.73
CA ASP A 51 -1.24 21.35 -2.69
C ASP A 51 -1.26 20.05 -3.52
N VAL A 52 -1.90 18.96 -3.03
CA VAL A 52 -2.02 17.70 -3.78
C VAL A 52 -2.89 17.84 -5.03
N ASP A 53 -3.73 18.88 -5.12
CA ASP A 53 -4.54 19.16 -6.31
C ASP A 53 -3.67 19.60 -7.51
N GLU A 54 -2.40 19.99 -7.29
CA GLU A 54 -1.41 20.17 -8.36
C GLU A 54 -1.11 18.84 -9.09
N ILE A 55 -1.27 17.70 -8.41
CA ILE A 55 -1.03 16.36 -8.95
C ILE A 55 -2.31 15.80 -9.58
N CYS A 56 -3.43 15.92 -8.86
CA CYS A 56 -4.72 15.35 -9.25
C CYS A 56 -5.85 16.21 -8.69
N SER A 57 -6.52 16.94 -9.58
CA SER A 57 -7.65 17.85 -9.29
C SER A 57 -8.99 17.30 -9.78
N GLU A 58 -9.13 15.97 -9.86
CA GLU A 58 -10.37 15.33 -10.27
C GLU A 58 -11.54 15.73 -9.35
N GLU A 59 -12.72 15.89 -9.96
CA GLU A 59 -13.95 16.16 -9.24
C GLU A 59 -14.40 14.94 -8.44
N LEU A 60 -15.07 15.20 -7.31
CA LEU A 60 -15.65 14.15 -6.49
C LEU A 60 -16.83 13.50 -7.24
N GLN A 61 -16.90 12.17 -7.23
CA GLN A 61 -17.87 11.38 -7.97
C GLN A 61 -19.11 11.04 -7.15
N HIS A 62 -19.02 11.13 -5.81
CA HIS A 62 -20.08 10.74 -4.90
C HIS A 62 -20.76 11.94 -4.24
N ASP A 63 -22.01 11.76 -3.80
CA ASP A 63 -22.80 12.78 -3.09
C ASP A 63 -22.35 12.87 -1.61
N TRP A 64 -21.25 13.54 -1.40
CA TRP A 64 -20.67 13.76 -0.07
C TRP A 64 -21.54 14.64 0.82
N GLU A 65 -22.30 15.57 0.26
CA GLU A 65 -23.12 16.48 1.05
C GLU A 65 -24.34 15.78 1.65
N SER A 66 -25.01 14.91 0.88
CA SER A 66 -26.08 14.06 1.44
C SER A 66 -25.55 13.11 2.50
N LEU A 67 -24.35 12.56 2.33
CA LEU A 67 -23.72 11.72 3.34
C LEU A 67 -23.36 12.52 4.60
N ARG A 68 -22.82 13.73 4.45
CA ARG A 68 -22.53 14.67 5.54
C ARG A 68 -23.76 14.97 6.36
N ALA A 69 -24.85 15.32 5.70
CA ALA A 69 -26.13 15.61 6.37
C ALA A 69 -26.62 14.39 7.17
N SER A 70 -26.55 13.19 6.59
CA SER A 70 -26.93 11.95 7.27
C SER A 70 -26.02 11.61 8.47
N ILE A 71 -24.72 11.90 8.36
CA ILE A 71 -23.76 11.72 9.46
C ILE A 71 -24.04 12.68 10.61
N LEU A 72 -24.36 13.94 10.31
CA LEU A 72 -24.73 14.92 11.34
C LEU A 72 -26.01 14.52 12.07
N GLU A 73 -26.98 13.92 11.38
CA GLU A 73 -28.26 13.48 11.95
C GLU A 73 -28.13 12.18 12.77
N HIS A 74 -27.44 11.18 12.25
CA HIS A 74 -27.44 9.82 12.81
C HIS A 74 -26.10 9.38 13.41
N GLY A 75 -25.02 10.11 13.14
CA GLY A 75 -23.66 9.77 13.54
C GLY A 75 -23.02 8.66 12.74
N LEU A 76 -21.90 8.16 13.26
CA LEU A 76 -21.17 7.00 12.73
C LEU A 76 -21.06 5.92 13.80
N ARG A 77 -21.14 4.66 13.39
CA ARG A 77 -20.90 3.52 14.29
C ARG A 77 -19.45 3.37 14.70
N HIS A 78 -18.52 3.90 13.92
CA HIS A 78 -17.08 3.80 14.11
C HIS A 78 -16.47 5.22 14.17
N SER A 79 -15.54 5.44 15.08
CA SER A 79 -14.87 6.74 15.26
C SER A 79 -13.82 7.01 14.17
N THR A 80 -13.24 5.97 13.59
CA THR A 80 -12.31 6.00 12.46
C THR A 80 -12.52 4.77 11.60
N LEU A 81 -12.23 4.84 10.30
CA LEU A 81 -12.61 3.81 9.34
C LEU A 81 -11.48 3.35 8.44
N SER A 82 -10.56 4.23 8.07
CA SER A 82 -9.50 3.88 7.13
C SER A 82 -8.11 4.25 7.65
N ALA A 83 -7.22 3.28 7.57
CA ALA A 83 -5.78 3.41 7.77
C ALA A 83 -5.07 2.45 6.84
N GLN A 84 -3.84 2.75 6.47
CA GLN A 84 -3.00 1.82 5.73
C GLN A 84 -1.71 1.58 6.53
N MET A 85 -1.51 0.34 6.90
CA MET A 85 -0.34 -0.11 7.66
C MET A 85 0.39 -1.24 6.91
N PRO A 86 1.61 -1.61 7.30
CA PRO A 86 2.22 -2.86 6.86
C PRO A 86 1.33 -4.05 7.22
N SER A 87 0.99 -4.88 6.23
CA SER A 87 -0.04 -5.93 6.36
C SER A 87 0.51 -7.28 6.82
N GLU A 88 1.83 -7.45 6.84
CA GLU A 88 2.54 -8.65 7.32
C GLU A 88 1.90 -9.97 6.81
N SER A 89 1.31 -10.76 7.73
CA SER A 89 0.73 -12.06 7.40
C SER A 89 -0.47 -11.99 6.47
N SER A 90 -1.32 -10.97 6.57
CA SER A 90 -2.50 -10.84 5.70
C SER A 90 -2.12 -10.59 4.25
N SER A 91 -1.00 -9.91 3.97
CA SER A 91 -0.49 -9.75 2.61
C SER A 91 -0.11 -11.09 1.98
N VAL A 92 0.40 -12.02 2.77
CA VAL A 92 0.74 -13.38 2.29
C VAL A 92 -0.51 -14.15 1.91
N VAL A 93 -1.56 -14.09 2.74
CA VAL A 93 -2.84 -14.76 2.48
C VAL A 93 -3.51 -14.22 1.22
N CYS A 94 -3.44 -12.90 1.02
CA CYS A 94 -4.06 -12.24 -0.13
C CYS A 94 -3.15 -12.20 -1.38
N ASN A 95 -1.96 -12.80 -1.34
CA ASN A 95 -0.96 -12.72 -2.41
C ASN A 95 -0.70 -11.27 -2.86
N ALA A 96 -0.49 -10.37 -1.90
CA ALA A 96 -0.28 -8.94 -2.11
C ALA A 96 1.03 -8.47 -1.49
N THR A 97 1.46 -7.26 -1.81
CA THR A 97 2.60 -6.59 -1.17
C THR A 97 2.30 -6.27 0.30
N ASN A 98 3.36 -6.12 1.11
CA ASN A 98 3.23 -5.88 2.55
C ASN A 98 2.62 -4.51 2.91
N GLY A 99 2.50 -3.62 1.98
CA GLY A 99 1.93 -2.29 2.15
C GLY A 99 1.61 -1.69 0.79
N ILE A 100 1.40 -0.37 0.75
CA ILE A 100 1.30 0.35 -0.51
C ILE A 100 2.73 0.51 -1.05
N GLU A 101 3.18 -0.47 -1.79
CA GLU A 101 4.50 -0.44 -2.45
C GLU A 101 4.48 -1.34 -3.68
N PRO A 102 5.28 -1.06 -4.71
CA PRO A 102 5.50 -1.99 -5.80
C PRO A 102 6.13 -3.29 -5.29
N PRO A 103 5.92 -4.42 -5.97
CA PRO A 103 6.59 -5.67 -5.62
C PRO A 103 8.11 -5.49 -5.78
N ARG A 104 8.86 -6.12 -4.89
CA ARG A 104 10.35 -6.06 -4.92
C ARG A 104 10.93 -6.94 -6.00
N ASP A 105 10.27 -8.05 -6.27
CA ASP A 105 10.61 -9.04 -7.29
C ASP A 105 9.32 -9.74 -7.74
N TYR A 106 9.36 -10.45 -8.87
CA TYR A 106 8.27 -11.28 -9.37
C TYR A 106 7.96 -12.45 -8.44
N LEU A 107 8.96 -13.01 -7.78
CA LEU A 107 8.86 -14.06 -6.78
C LEU A 107 9.51 -13.60 -5.47
N SER A 108 8.72 -13.47 -4.43
CA SER A 108 9.24 -13.23 -3.08
C SER A 108 9.14 -14.50 -2.22
N VAL A 109 10.17 -14.73 -1.39
CA VAL A 109 10.21 -15.87 -0.47
C VAL A 109 10.25 -15.34 0.96
N LYS A 110 9.21 -15.62 1.73
CA LYS A 110 9.18 -15.31 3.17
C LYS A 110 9.52 -16.54 3.97
N LYS A 111 10.55 -16.47 4.80
CA LYS A 111 10.89 -17.55 5.74
C LYS A 111 9.88 -17.53 6.91
N SER A 112 9.33 -18.67 7.25
CA SER A 112 8.46 -18.85 8.42
C SER A 112 8.94 -20.03 9.25
N LYS A 113 8.47 -20.15 10.49
CA LYS A 113 8.75 -21.32 11.36
C LYS A 113 8.29 -22.65 10.76
N LYS A 114 7.35 -22.62 9.81
CA LYS A 114 6.80 -23.79 9.12
C LYS A 114 7.45 -24.05 7.75
N GLY A 115 8.45 -23.26 7.35
CA GLY A 115 9.15 -23.36 6.08
C GLY A 115 9.02 -22.09 5.24
N PRO A 116 9.66 -22.04 4.06
CA PRO A 116 9.61 -20.91 3.16
C PRO A 116 8.22 -20.81 2.50
N LEU A 117 7.66 -19.61 2.49
CA LEU A 117 6.44 -19.27 1.78
C LEU A 117 6.82 -18.51 0.52
N LYS A 118 6.47 -19.05 -0.63
CA LYS A 118 6.70 -18.41 -1.94
C LYS A 118 5.46 -17.60 -2.32
N GLN A 119 5.66 -16.36 -2.73
CA GLN A 119 4.62 -15.51 -3.31
C GLN A 119 5.06 -15.06 -4.69
N ILE A 120 4.19 -15.25 -5.68
CA ILE A 120 4.37 -14.73 -7.02
C ILE A 120 3.45 -13.51 -7.19
N VAL A 121 3.88 -12.53 -7.98
CA VAL A 121 3.03 -11.37 -8.31
C VAL A 121 1.74 -11.82 -9.00
N PRO A 122 0.59 -11.17 -8.69
CA PRO A 122 -0.70 -11.54 -9.29
C PRO A 122 -0.65 -11.54 -10.82
N SER A 123 -1.26 -12.56 -11.42
CA SER A 123 -1.36 -12.71 -12.88
C SER A 123 0.00 -12.66 -13.61
N TYR A 124 1.03 -13.27 -13.02
CA TYR A 124 2.39 -13.26 -13.57
C TYR A 124 2.44 -13.66 -15.05
N GLY A 125 1.77 -14.75 -15.45
CA GLY A 125 1.77 -15.25 -16.82
C GLY A 125 1.32 -14.23 -17.87
N THR A 126 0.37 -13.36 -17.49
CA THR A 126 -0.24 -12.38 -18.41
C THR A 126 0.26 -10.96 -18.20
N LEU A 127 0.65 -10.59 -16.99
CA LEU A 127 0.95 -9.20 -16.60
C LEU A 127 2.41 -8.94 -16.24
N LYS A 128 3.31 -9.94 -16.34
CA LYS A 128 4.72 -9.75 -15.93
C LYS A 128 5.39 -8.54 -16.58
N ASN A 129 5.10 -8.28 -17.87
CA ASN A 129 5.68 -7.15 -18.60
C ASN A 129 5.06 -5.78 -18.27
N ASN A 130 4.01 -5.76 -17.43
CA ASN A 130 3.33 -4.54 -17.00
C ASN A 130 3.75 -4.12 -15.59
N TYR A 131 4.49 -4.97 -14.88
CA TYR A 131 5.04 -4.62 -13.58
C TYR A 131 6.27 -3.74 -13.72
N THR A 132 6.37 -2.74 -12.86
CA THR A 132 7.61 -2.03 -12.56
C THR A 132 7.99 -2.40 -11.13
N LEU A 133 9.10 -3.08 -10.96
CA LEU A 133 9.54 -3.52 -9.64
C LEU A 133 10.06 -2.35 -8.82
N LEU A 134 10.06 -2.51 -7.48
CA LEU A 134 10.42 -1.45 -6.54
C LEU A 134 11.79 -0.83 -6.86
N TRP A 135 12.78 -1.67 -7.14
CA TRP A 135 14.16 -1.24 -7.37
C TRP A 135 14.44 -0.76 -8.80
N GLU A 136 13.47 -0.91 -9.71
CA GLU A 136 13.52 -0.36 -11.08
C GLU A 136 12.98 1.07 -11.14
N GLN A 137 12.37 1.56 -10.06
CA GLN A 137 11.85 2.91 -10.00
C GLN A 137 12.99 3.93 -10.00
N PRO A 138 12.94 4.97 -10.83
CA PRO A 138 14.03 5.94 -10.93
C PRO A 138 14.17 6.83 -9.68
N ASN A 139 13.05 7.05 -8.96
CA ASN A 139 12.96 7.87 -7.74
C ASN A 139 11.61 7.64 -7.04
N ASN A 140 11.40 8.27 -5.89
CA ASN A 140 10.18 8.14 -5.10
C ASN A 140 9.03 9.06 -5.55
N THR A 141 9.21 9.94 -6.51
CA THR A 141 8.21 10.97 -6.86
C THR A 141 6.85 10.35 -7.23
N GLY A 142 6.86 9.32 -8.09
CA GLY A 142 5.63 8.64 -8.48
C GLY A 142 4.90 7.99 -7.31
N TYR A 143 5.65 7.37 -6.42
CA TYR A 143 5.14 6.73 -5.22
C TYR A 143 4.56 7.78 -4.23
N ILE A 144 5.30 8.84 -3.93
CA ILE A 144 4.86 9.94 -3.06
C ILE A 144 3.55 10.52 -3.59
N ASN A 145 3.46 10.76 -4.90
CA ASN A 145 2.27 11.32 -5.53
C ASN A 145 1.05 10.40 -5.39
N ILE A 146 1.20 9.10 -5.63
CA ILE A 146 0.10 8.12 -5.44
C ILE A 146 -0.38 8.12 -3.99
N VAL A 147 0.53 8.02 -3.03
CA VAL A 147 0.17 7.97 -1.62
C VAL A 147 -0.48 9.27 -1.16
N ALA A 148 -0.01 10.42 -1.65
CA ALA A 148 -0.60 11.72 -1.35
C ALA A 148 -2.02 11.85 -1.89
N VAL A 149 -2.30 11.38 -3.11
CA VAL A 149 -3.64 11.36 -3.69
C VAL A 149 -4.58 10.46 -2.87
N MET A 150 -4.12 9.28 -2.47
CA MET A 150 -4.90 8.39 -1.59
C MET A 150 -5.18 9.04 -0.23
N GLN A 151 -4.21 9.74 0.34
CA GLN A 151 -4.32 10.38 1.65
C GLN A 151 -5.39 11.49 1.70
N LYS A 152 -5.85 12.02 0.55
CA LYS A 152 -7.00 12.95 0.49
C LYS A 152 -8.24 12.34 1.17
N PHE A 153 -8.41 11.05 1.07
CA PHE A 153 -9.64 10.34 1.47
C PHE A 153 -9.49 9.56 2.77
N PHE A 154 -8.28 9.16 3.15
CA PHE A 154 -8.07 8.36 4.36
C PHE A 154 -8.14 9.24 5.62
N ASP A 155 -8.91 8.79 6.62
CA ASP A 155 -9.03 9.52 7.88
C ASP A 155 -7.77 9.36 8.76
N GLN A 156 -7.13 8.21 8.75
CA GLN A 156 -5.84 7.99 9.41
C GLN A 156 -4.67 8.09 8.43
N ALA A 157 -3.46 7.86 8.91
CA ALA A 157 -2.27 7.90 8.10
C ALA A 157 -2.13 6.68 7.19
N ILE A 158 -1.47 6.88 6.06
CA ILE A 158 -0.94 5.83 5.20
C ILE A 158 0.54 5.68 5.54
N SER A 159 0.92 4.53 6.12
CA SER A 159 2.32 4.19 6.37
C SER A 159 2.96 3.69 5.07
N GLY A 160 3.94 4.39 4.58
CA GLY A 160 4.65 4.01 3.37
C GLY A 160 6.16 4.21 3.51
N ASN A 161 6.92 3.59 2.63
CA ASN A 161 8.36 3.56 2.67
C ASN A 161 8.94 4.31 1.47
N TRP A 162 9.98 5.10 1.70
CA TRP A 162 10.83 5.55 0.61
C TRP A 162 11.83 4.45 0.27
N SER A 163 12.12 4.30 -1.01
CA SER A 163 13.03 3.26 -1.49
C SER A 163 14.04 3.88 -2.46
N TYR A 164 15.32 3.66 -2.18
CA TYR A 164 16.42 4.22 -2.93
C TYR A 164 17.26 3.10 -3.53
N ASN A 165 17.43 3.12 -4.85
CA ASN A 165 18.42 2.28 -5.51
C ASN A 165 19.67 3.12 -5.81
N PRO A 166 20.80 2.89 -5.13
CA PRO A 166 22.01 3.69 -5.29
C PRO A 166 22.52 3.77 -6.72
N ILE A 167 22.27 2.74 -7.53
CA ILE A 167 22.72 2.72 -8.94
C ILE A 167 22.13 3.86 -9.78
N ASN A 168 21.01 4.44 -9.33
CA ASN A 168 20.35 5.56 -10.03
C ASN A 168 21.05 6.91 -9.76
N TYR A 169 22.11 6.94 -8.94
CA TYR A 169 22.79 8.15 -8.53
C TYR A 169 24.28 8.08 -8.85
N GLU A 170 24.90 9.24 -9.07
CA GLU A 170 26.33 9.37 -9.34
C GLU A 170 27.15 8.78 -8.17
N GLY A 171 28.15 8.00 -8.49
CA GLY A 171 28.99 7.30 -7.49
C GLY A 171 28.27 6.18 -6.73
N SER A 172 27.06 5.79 -7.13
CA SER A 172 26.21 4.84 -6.40
C SER A 172 25.97 5.23 -4.94
N GLU A 173 25.87 6.53 -4.68
CA GLU A 173 25.55 7.10 -3.38
C GLU A 173 24.28 7.93 -3.46
N VAL A 174 23.33 7.72 -2.55
CA VAL A 174 22.07 8.49 -2.51
C VAL A 174 22.37 9.87 -1.89
N PRO A 175 22.23 10.98 -2.66
CA PRO A 175 22.49 12.32 -2.12
C PRO A 175 21.49 12.67 -1.02
N THR A 176 21.95 13.24 0.08
CA THR A 176 21.09 13.72 1.18
C THR A 176 20.07 14.76 0.70
N SER A 177 20.39 15.54 -0.33
CA SER A 177 19.48 16.50 -0.95
C SER A 177 18.25 15.80 -1.59
N VAL A 178 18.42 14.60 -2.16
CA VAL A 178 17.31 13.82 -2.72
C VAL A 178 16.38 13.39 -1.58
N MET A 179 16.93 12.84 -0.51
CA MET A 179 16.16 12.42 0.67
C MET A 179 15.41 13.61 1.31
N ALA A 180 16.08 14.76 1.42
CA ALA A 180 15.47 15.98 1.94
C ALA A 180 14.33 16.48 1.04
N ASN A 181 14.50 16.40 -0.29
CA ASN A 181 13.47 16.79 -1.24
C ASN A 181 12.26 15.85 -1.17
N ASP A 182 12.47 14.54 -1.06
CA ASP A 182 11.39 13.57 -0.90
C ASP A 182 10.59 13.83 0.39
N PHE A 183 11.27 14.14 1.49
CA PHE A 183 10.63 14.53 2.74
C PHE A 183 9.78 15.80 2.59
N LEU A 184 10.35 16.86 1.99
CA LEU A 184 9.63 18.11 1.76
C LEU A 184 8.44 17.95 0.82
N THR A 185 8.58 17.12 -0.22
CA THR A 185 7.51 16.82 -1.18
C THR A 185 6.38 16.02 -0.49
N THR A 186 6.74 15.04 0.34
CA THR A 186 5.80 14.28 1.17
C THR A 186 4.99 15.21 2.08
N TYR A 187 5.65 16.15 2.74
CA TYR A 187 5.00 17.16 3.58
C TYR A 187 4.14 18.12 2.77
N LYS A 188 4.65 18.61 1.63
CA LYS A 188 3.91 19.52 0.72
C LYS A 188 2.57 18.93 0.32
N TYR A 189 2.55 17.67 -0.12
CA TYR A 189 1.35 17.03 -0.65
C TYR A 189 0.50 16.32 0.41
N GLY A 190 0.90 16.35 1.69
CA GLY A 190 0.08 15.93 2.80
C GLY A 190 0.00 14.43 3.05
N TRP A 191 0.96 13.65 2.55
CA TRP A 191 1.13 12.28 3.02
C TRP A 191 1.61 12.31 4.47
N LYS A 192 0.82 11.74 5.40
CA LYS A 192 0.99 11.96 6.84
C LYS A 192 2.13 11.20 7.50
N THR A 193 2.51 10.02 6.98
CA THR A 193 3.48 9.14 7.66
C THR A 193 4.39 8.42 6.68
N SER A 194 5.62 8.90 6.51
CA SER A 194 6.73 8.09 6.00
C SER A 194 7.24 7.18 7.11
N TYR A 195 7.49 5.89 6.80
CA TYR A 195 7.78 4.88 7.81
C TYR A 195 9.26 4.46 7.79
N TYR A 196 9.71 3.84 6.71
CA TYR A 196 11.11 3.46 6.54
C TYR A 196 11.74 4.12 5.32
N GLN A 197 13.08 4.22 5.37
CA GLN A 197 13.93 4.53 4.23
C GLN A 197 14.70 3.26 3.89
N ASN A 198 14.33 2.63 2.79
CA ASN A 198 14.98 1.41 2.29
C ASN A 198 16.04 1.79 1.27
N THR A 199 17.20 1.16 1.35
CA THR A 199 18.24 1.27 0.33
C THR A 199 18.50 -0.11 -0.24
N HIS A 200 18.54 -0.21 -1.58
CA HIS A 200 18.88 -1.46 -2.24
C HIS A 200 20.34 -1.81 -2.00
N ASP A 201 20.58 -2.98 -1.40
CA ASP A 201 21.94 -3.51 -1.25
C ASP A 201 22.31 -4.27 -2.54
N GLN A 202 23.26 -3.71 -3.29
CA GLN A 202 23.72 -4.29 -4.55
C GLN A 202 24.52 -5.60 -4.37
N LYS A 203 24.82 -5.99 -3.12
CA LYS A 203 25.63 -7.17 -2.83
C LYS A 203 24.83 -8.45 -2.73
N THR A 204 23.51 -8.37 -2.72
CA THR A 204 22.65 -9.53 -2.56
C THR A 204 21.76 -9.75 -3.77
N ASP A 205 22.27 -10.45 -4.78
CA ASP A 205 21.44 -11.35 -5.60
C ASP A 205 20.91 -12.54 -4.75
N GLU A 206 21.19 -12.54 -3.45
CA GLU A 206 20.73 -13.51 -2.45
C GLU A 206 19.60 -12.88 -1.65
N VAL A 207 18.42 -13.48 -1.78
CA VAL A 207 17.18 -13.11 -1.10
C VAL A 207 17.40 -13.00 0.42
N GLU A 208 17.77 -11.82 0.94
CA GLU A 208 17.66 -11.55 2.36
C GLU A 208 16.24 -11.08 2.69
N PRO A 209 15.57 -11.72 3.65
CA PRO A 209 14.26 -11.25 4.12
C PRO A 209 14.47 -9.95 4.91
N ALA A 210 13.75 -8.90 4.51
CA ALA A 210 13.62 -7.70 5.31
C ALA A 210 13.07 -8.06 6.69
N HIS A 211 13.91 -8.01 7.73
CA HIS A 211 13.52 -8.21 9.10
C HIS A 211 13.39 -6.87 9.83
N PRO A 212 12.21 -6.47 10.25
CA PRO A 212 12.09 -5.50 11.33
C PRO A 212 11.98 -6.29 12.65
N MET A 213 12.99 -6.17 13.48
CA MET A 213 13.11 -6.70 14.85
C MET A 213 13.61 -8.14 15.02
N GLY A 214 14.88 -8.23 15.36
CA GLY A 214 15.64 -9.15 16.18
C GLY A 214 15.06 -10.53 16.47
N TRP A 215 15.28 -11.48 15.56
CA TRP A 215 15.28 -12.88 15.89
C TRP A 215 16.49 -13.51 15.20
N HIS A 216 17.53 -13.78 15.99
CA HIS A 216 18.64 -14.61 15.57
C HIS A 216 18.23 -16.05 15.73
N ASP A 217 18.14 -16.81 14.65
CA ASP A 217 18.26 -18.26 14.70
C ASP A 217 18.87 -18.77 13.39
N ASN A 218 19.95 -19.52 13.53
CA ASN A 218 20.71 -20.18 12.50
C ASN A 218 19.83 -21.15 11.69
N VAL A 219 19.64 -20.86 10.41
CA VAL A 219 19.15 -21.84 9.43
C VAL A 219 20.08 -21.80 8.23
N GLU A 220 20.68 -22.96 7.93
CA GLU A 220 21.62 -23.15 6.84
C GLU A 220 21.04 -22.71 5.48
N ASP A 221 21.86 -22.00 4.73
CA ASP A 221 21.60 -21.45 3.41
C ASP A 221 21.28 -22.55 2.39
N VAL A 222 20.09 -22.50 1.79
CA VAL A 222 19.79 -23.22 0.56
C VAL A 222 19.87 -22.21 -0.59
N GLY A 223 21.08 -22.00 -1.08
CA GLY A 223 21.37 -21.12 -2.22
C GLY A 223 20.59 -21.52 -3.48
N ILE A 224 19.88 -20.58 -4.05
CA ILE A 224 19.26 -20.72 -5.39
C ILE A 224 20.27 -20.22 -6.42
N GLN A 225 20.84 -21.13 -7.18
CA GLN A 225 21.79 -20.79 -8.27
C GLN A 225 21.03 -20.37 -9.55
N GLY A 226 21.20 -19.11 -9.96
CA GLY A 226 21.04 -18.62 -11.33
C GLY A 226 19.61 -18.32 -11.83
N LYS A 227 19.51 -17.35 -12.71
CA LYS A 227 18.27 -16.92 -13.43
C LYS A 227 17.45 -18.07 -14.01
N THR A 228 18.14 -19.09 -14.56
CA THR A 228 17.52 -20.28 -15.18
C THR A 228 16.69 -21.13 -14.22
N ARG A 229 17.03 -21.14 -12.94
CA ARG A 229 16.30 -21.91 -11.92
C ARG A 229 15.06 -21.17 -11.43
N LEU A 230 15.11 -19.84 -11.43
CA LEU A 230 13.96 -19.00 -11.11
C LEU A 230 12.91 -19.11 -12.23
N ASP A 231 13.33 -19.05 -13.47
CA ASP A 231 12.44 -19.16 -14.64
C ASP A 231 11.73 -20.52 -14.66
N ASN A 232 12.45 -21.61 -14.40
CA ASN A 232 11.86 -22.95 -14.29
C ASN A 232 10.87 -23.08 -13.13
N LEU A 233 11.17 -22.48 -11.97
CA LEU A 233 10.26 -22.47 -10.81
C LEU A 233 9.00 -21.63 -11.07
N LEU A 234 9.14 -20.56 -11.82
CA LEU A 234 8.00 -19.71 -12.20
C LEU A 234 7.10 -20.43 -13.22
N GLU A 235 7.68 -21.15 -14.19
CA GLU A 235 6.94 -21.98 -15.13
C GLU A 235 6.23 -23.16 -14.45
N GLU A 236 6.85 -23.81 -13.45
CA GLU A 236 6.21 -24.86 -12.67
C GLU A 236 5.03 -24.34 -11.85
N LEU A 237 5.12 -23.11 -11.31
CA LEU A 237 4.04 -22.48 -10.54
C LEU A 237 2.88 -22.02 -11.43
N ASP A 238 3.17 -21.54 -12.63
CA ASP A 238 2.15 -21.12 -13.59
C ASP A 238 1.35 -22.33 -14.10
N ASN A 239 2.03 -23.43 -14.41
CA ASN A 239 1.41 -24.69 -14.81
C ASN A 239 0.57 -25.35 -13.69
N SER A 240 0.91 -25.11 -12.40
CA SER A 240 0.14 -25.63 -11.27
C SER A 240 -1.13 -24.83 -10.96
N ASN A 241 -1.24 -23.61 -11.46
CA ASN A 241 -2.45 -22.77 -11.30
C ASN A 241 -3.48 -22.96 -12.42
N GLU A 242 -3.17 -23.73 -13.47
CA GLU A 242 -4.14 -24.08 -14.52
C GLU A 242 -5.02 -25.29 -14.16
N GLU A 243 -4.71 -26.04 -13.09
CA GLU A 243 -5.65 -27.02 -12.56
C GLU A 243 -6.75 -26.30 -11.79
N GLU A 244 -7.94 -26.22 -12.39
CA GLU A 244 -9.15 -25.62 -11.83
C GLU A 244 -9.39 -26.13 -10.40
N CYS A 245 -9.41 -25.21 -9.47
CA CYS A 245 -9.81 -25.50 -8.10
C CYS A 245 -11.32 -25.77 -8.07
N GLU A 246 -11.74 -27.02 -8.11
CA GLU A 246 -13.15 -27.46 -8.00
C GLU A 246 -13.85 -27.01 -6.70
N SER A 247 -13.13 -26.39 -5.76
CA SER A 247 -13.68 -25.91 -4.49
C SER A 247 -14.24 -24.49 -4.53
N CYS A 248 -14.17 -23.76 -5.65
CA CYS A 248 -14.72 -22.41 -5.81
C CYS A 248 -16.08 -22.34 -6.50
N ALA A 249 -16.75 -23.50 -6.72
CA ALA A 249 -18.10 -23.58 -7.25
C ALA A 249 -19.10 -23.91 -6.13
N ILE A 250 -19.38 -22.96 -5.24
CA ILE A 250 -20.61 -22.88 -4.41
C ILE A 250 -21.00 -21.41 -4.27
#